data_25dc8bff8f1cfe26f7af9c7582c3c597
#
_entry.id   25dc8bff8f1cfe26f7af9c7582c3c597
#
_cell.length_a   1.000
_cell.length_b   1.000
_cell.length_c   1.000
_cell.angle_alpha   90.00
_cell.angle_beta   90.00
_cell.angle_gamma   90.00
#
_symmetry.space_group_name_H-M   'P 1'
#
loop_
_entity.id
_entity.type
_entity.pdbx_description
1 polymer ?
#
loop_
_entity_poly.entity_id
_entity_poly.type
_entity_poly.pdbx_seq_one_letter_code
_entity_poly.pdbx_strand_id
1 'polypeptide(L)'
;TLINCVGDSIHKPVVKLPGGDIEGMTEEDWHQVIDINLTEAFQGCRAVGPHLLERRQGCVINISGWASFRGRPEYSAYDAAKAGLMRFTECLAQEWAPFGVRVNTVAPGSFPDPDQMSAEAYQTRQDTAAKQIPLGRTGKLKEPGYLSVFLASPAAAYITGQTWAVDGGISIKHP
;
A
#
# COMPACT_ATOMS: atom_id res chain seq x y z
N THR A 1 0.23 -18.62 -0.76
CA THR A 1 0.45 -17.16 -0.76
C THR A 1 -0.84 -16.45 -0.40
N LEU A 2 -0.77 -15.45 0.48
CA LEU A 2 -1.82 -14.48 0.75
C LEU A 2 -1.38 -13.12 0.20
N ILE A 3 -2.28 -12.41 -0.48
CA ILE A 3 -2.04 -11.02 -0.90
C ILE A 3 -3.18 -10.17 -0.36
N ASN A 4 -2.87 -9.27 0.59
CA ASN A 4 -3.80 -8.28 1.12
C ASN A 4 -3.71 -7.04 0.22
N CYS A 5 -4.70 -6.85 -0.65
CA CYS A 5 -4.70 -5.83 -1.71
C CYS A 5 -5.90 -4.88 -1.66
N VAL A 6 -6.68 -4.92 -0.58
CA VAL A 6 -7.82 -4.03 -0.39
C VAL A 6 -7.35 -2.69 0.17
N GLY A 7 -8.04 -1.62 -0.20
CA GLY A 7 -7.77 -0.30 0.36
C GLY A 7 -8.54 0.80 -0.34
N ASP A 8 -8.91 1.81 0.44
CA ASP A 8 -9.59 3.00 -0.04
C ASP A 8 -9.21 4.21 0.84
N SER A 9 -9.53 5.42 0.40
CA SER A 9 -9.16 6.64 1.10
C SER A 9 -10.29 7.67 1.11
N ILE A 10 -10.45 8.34 2.25
CA ILE A 10 -11.29 9.53 2.41
C ILE A 10 -10.34 10.72 2.57
N HIS A 11 -10.52 11.74 1.73
CA HIS A 11 -9.65 12.90 1.68
C HIS A 11 -10.28 14.05 2.46
N LYS A 12 -9.87 14.19 3.71
CA LYS A 12 -10.33 15.25 4.61
C LYS A 12 -9.21 15.70 5.54
N PRO A 13 -9.11 17.00 5.87
CA PRO A 13 -8.24 17.44 6.96
C PRO A 13 -8.75 16.88 8.29
N VAL A 14 -7.89 16.74 9.30
CA VAL A 14 -8.28 16.24 10.63
C VAL A 14 -9.36 17.13 11.27
N VAL A 15 -9.26 18.44 11.06
CA VAL A 15 -10.27 19.44 11.43
C VAL A 15 -10.51 20.37 10.24
N LYS A 16 -11.70 20.95 10.14
CA LYS A 16 -11.96 21.97 9.12
C LYS A 16 -10.96 23.11 9.24
N LEU A 17 -10.25 23.41 8.14
CA LEU A 17 -9.27 24.47 8.12
C LEU A 17 -9.94 25.85 7.99
N PRO A 18 -9.40 26.90 8.62
CA PRO A 18 -9.94 28.25 8.48
C PRO A 18 -9.98 28.69 7.00
N GLY A 19 -11.17 29.10 6.52
CA GLY A 19 -11.39 29.50 5.12
C GLY A 19 -11.43 28.34 4.11
N GLY A 20 -11.35 27.09 4.55
CA GLY A 20 -11.49 25.92 3.69
C GLY A 20 -12.95 25.48 3.54
N ASP A 21 -13.28 24.88 2.39
CA ASP A 21 -14.61 24.35 2.07
C ASP A 21 -14.77 22.86 2.48
N ILE A 22 -13.66 22.15 2.77
CA ILE A 22 -13.69 20.73 3.12
C ILE A 22 -13.93 20.59 4.62
N GLU A 23 -14.95 19.83 5.00
CA GLU A 23 -15.23 19.51 6.40
C GLU A 23 -14.13 18.61 6.99
N GLY A 24 -13.98 18.70 8.32
CA GLY A 24 -13.02 17.86 9.05
C GLY A 24 -13.39 16.37 8.99
N MET A 25 -12.40 15.53 9.17
CA MET A 25 -12.57 14.07 9.25
C MET A 25 -13.39 13.71 10.51
N THR A 26 -14.42 12.89 10.36
CA THR A 26 -15.15 12.32 11.50
C THR A 26 -14.45 11.09 12.07
N GLU A 27 -14.83 10.67 13.28
CA GLU A 27 -14.34 9.38 13.83
C GLU A 27 -14.79 8.20 12.97
N GLU A 28 -15.97 8.27 12.35
CA GLU A 28 -16.46 7.25 11.44
C GLU A 28 -15.59 7.17 10.16
N ASP A 29 -15.27 8.29 9.53
CA ASP A 29 -14.34 8.36 8.40
C ASP A 29 -12.97 7.75 8.76
N TRP A 30 -12.45 8.10 9.96
CA TRP A 30 -11.20 7.58 10.47
C TRP A 30 -11.24 6.05 10.61
N HIS A 31 -12.25 5.52 11.30
CA HIS A 31 -12.40 4.09 11.50
C HIS A 31 -12.59 3.34 10.18
N GLN A 32 -13.41 3.84 9.28
CA GLN A 32 -13.61 3.25 7.97
C GLN A 32 -12.30 3.13 7.19
N VAL A 33 -11.47 4.17 7.18
CA VAL A 33 -10.18 4.16 6.47
C VAL A 33 -9.18 3.22 7.15
N ILE A 34 -9.09 3.22 8.48
CA ILE A 34 -8.21 2.29 9.21
C ILE A 34 -8.65 0.85 8.96
N ASP A 35 -9.94 0.57 9.04
CA ASP A 35 -10.46 -0.79 8.90
C ASP A 35 -10.18 -1.38 7.52
N ILE A 36 -10.49 -0.66 6.45
CA ILE A 36 -10.28 -1.17 5.09
C ILE A 36 -8.79 -1.27 4.69
N ASN A 37 -7.91 -0.50 5.32
CA ASN A 37 -6.49 -0.45 4.92
C ASN A 37 -5.53 -1.24 5.83
N LEU A 38 -5.91 -1.43 7.11
CA LEU A 38 -5.05 -2.08 8.11
C LEU A 38 -5.74 -3.25 8.79
N THR A 39 -6.96 -3.06 9.30
CA THR A 39 -7.68 -4.11 10.04
C THR A 39 -7.98 -5.31 9.13
N GLU A 40 -8.37 -5.10 7.87
CA GLU A 40 -8.60 -6.20 6.92
C GLU A 40 -7.34 -7.02 6.66
N ALA A 41 -6.17 -6.40 6.53
CA ALA A 41 -4.92 -7.13 6.36
C ALA A 41 -4.59 -7.99 7.60
N PHE A 42 -4.82 -7.46 8.80
CA PHE A 42 -4.72 -8.22 10.05
C PHE A 42 -5.69 -9.42 10.05
N GLN A 43 -6.94 -9.21 9.66
CA GLN A 43 -7.95 -10.28 9.61
C GLN A 43 -7.57 -11.37 8.60
N GLY A 44 -7.10 -10.98 7.41
CA GLY A 44 -6.59 -11.91 6.39
C GLY A 44 -5.43 -12.75 6.91
N CYS A 45 -4.44 -12.11 7.54
CA CYS A 45 -3.31 -12.79 8.15
C CYS A 45 -3.74 -13.72 9.30
N ARG A 46 -4.68 -13.27 10.16
CA ARG A 46 -5.22 -14.09 11.25
C ARG A 46 -5.96 -15.33 10.75
N ALA A 47 -6.71 -15.19 9.64
CA ALA A 47 -7.49 -16.30 9.08
C ALA A 47 -6.58 -17.36 8.39
N VAL A 48 -5.57 -16.92 7.65
CA VAL A 48 -4.71 -17.80 6.85
C VAL A 48 -3.46 -18.24 7.62
N GLY A 49 -3.03 -17.47 8.61
CA GLY A 49 -1.81 -17.68 9.39
C GLY A 49 -1.66 -19.09 9.97
N PRO A 50 -2.63 -19.64 10.70
CA PRO A 50 -2.53 -20.99 11.26
C PRO A 50 -2.14 -22.03 10.22
N HIS A 51 -2.76 -21.99 9.05
CA HIS A 51 -2.47 -22.91 7.95
C HIS A 51 -1.04 -22.74 7.39
N LEU A 52 -0.55 -21.49 7.23
CA LEU A 52 0.82 -21.25 6.74
C LEU A 52 1.87 -21.71 7.75
N LEU A 53 1.65 -21.42 9.04
CA LEU A 53 2.56 -21.77 10.13
C LEU A 53 2.66 -23.29 10.33
N GLU A 54 1.52 -24.01 10.31
CA GLU A 54 1.46 -25.48 10.41
C GLU A 54 2.22 -26.14 9.27
N ARG A 55 2.03 -25.66 8.04
CA ARG A 55 2.75 -26.17 6.86
C ARG A 55 4.22 -25.78 6.82
N ARG A 56 4.65 -24.88 7.68
CA ARG A 56 6.01 -24.31 7.72
C ARG A 56 6.48 -23.80 6.35
N GLN A 57 5.55 -23.26 5.57
CA GLN A 57 5.80 -22.75 4.22
C GLN A 57 4.73 -21.73 3.84
N GLY A 58 5.14 -20.54 3.46
CA GLY A 58 4.19 -19.53 3.02
C GLY A 58 4.83 -18.21 2.60
N CYS A 59 3.99 -17.39 1.96
CA CYS A 59 4.32 -16.01 1.65
C CYS A 59 3.08 -15.14 1.85
N VAL A 60 3.26 -14.03 2.54
CA VAL A 60 2.25 -12.96 2.65
C VAL A 60 2.82 -11.71 1.99
N ILE A 61 1.99 -11.04 1.20
CA ILE A 61 2.30 -9.77 0.55
C ILE A 61 1.22 -8.77 0.92
N ASN A 62 1.60 -7.72 1.62
CA ASN A 62 0.72 -6.63 1.97
C ASN A 62 0.90 -5.47 0.97
N ILE A 63 -0.20 -4.97 0.40
CA ILE A 63 -0.13 -3.83 -0.53
C ILE A 63 -0.36 -2.54 0.25
N SER A 64 0.72 -1.78 0.42
CA SER A 64 0.73 -0.46 1.03
C SER A 64 0.55 0.64 -0.04
N GLY A 65 1.37 1.67 -0.04
CA GLY A 65 1.40 2.72 -1.04
C GLY A 65 2.63 3.60 -0.85
N TRP A 66 3.08 4.26 -1.91
CA TRP A 66 4.25 5.17 -1.85
C TRP A 66 4.12 6.27 -0.80
N ALA A 67 2.89 6.69 -0.54
CA ALA A 67 2.58 7.70 0.46
C ALA A 67 2.88 7.27 1.90
N SER A 68 3.00 5.97 2.15
CA SER A 68 3.42 5.46 3.48
C SER A 68 4.82 5.87 3.90
N PHE A 69 5.62 6.38 2.97
CA PHE A 69 6.96 6.90 3.25
C PHE A 69 6.96 8.38 3.65
N ARG A 70 5.84 9.10 3.49
CA ARG A 70 5.69 10.51 3.86
C ARG A 70 4.21 10.88 4.06
N GLY A 71 3.95 11.86 4.93
CA GLY A 71 2.59 12.40 5.12
C GLY A 71 2.18 13.34 3.99
N ARG A 72 0.86 13.38 3.72
CA ARG A 72 0.21 14.29 2.77
C ARG A 72 -0.94 15.01 3.46
N PRO A 73 -1.19 16.30 3.11
CA PRO A 73 -2.41 16.97 3.54
C PRO A 73 -3.66 16.16 3.16
N GLU A 74 -4.66 16.13 4.02
CA GLU A 74 -5.97 15.48 3.81
C GLU A 74 -5.96 13.93 3.74
N TYR A 75 -4.80 13.29 3.88
CA TYR A 75 -4.64 11.82 3.80
C TYR A 75 -4.25 11.20 5.15
N SER A 76 -4.41 11.91 6.27
CA SER A 76 -3.87 11.48 7.56
C SER A 76 -4.25 10.05 7.97
N ALA A 77 -5.51 9.66 7.84
CA ALA A 77 -5.97 8.31 8.19
C ALA A 77 -5.38 7.24 7.23
N TYR A 78 -5.41 7.51 5.92
CA TYR A 78 -4.89 6.59 4.92
C TYR A 78 -3.37 6.39 5.06
N ASP A 79 -2.61 7.49 5.14
CA ASP A 79 -1.15 7.41 5.24
C ASP A 79 -0.73 6.76 6.56
N ALA A 80 -1.44 7.02 7.68
CA ALA A 80 -1.23 6.34 8.95
C ALA A 80 -1.51 4.82 8.85
N ALA A 81 -2.64 4.42 8.24
CA ALA A 81 -2.99 3.01 8.06
C ALA A 81 -1.95 2.27 7.20
N LYS A 82 -1.55 2.86 6.06
CA LYS A 82 -0.58 2.25 5.15
C LYS A 82 0.84 2.22 5.73
N ALA A 83 1.24 3.21 6.54
CA ALA A 83 2.49 3.17 7.30
C ALA A 83 2.42 2.12 8.42
N GLY A 84 1.28 2.01 9.12
CA GLY A 84 1.01 0.96 10.09
C GLY A 84 1.10 -0.44 9.49
N LEU A 85 0.61 -0.62 8.26
CA LEU A 85 0.70 -1.88 7.52
C LEU A 85 2.15 -2.30 7.23
N MET A 86 3.05 -1.35 6.96
CA MET A 86 4.49 -1.64 6.82
C MET A 86 5.08 -2.17 8.13
N ARG A 87 4.78 -1.54 9.26
CA ARG A 87 5.22 -2.01 10.58
C ARG A 87 4.60 -3.34 10.98
N PHE A 88 3.33 -3.54 10.71
CA PHE A 88 2.65 -4.82 10.89
C PHE A 88 3.35 -5.95 10.10
N THR A 89 3.74 -5.67 8.85
CA THR A 89 4.53 -6.60 8.02
C THR A 89 5.86 -6.98 8.68
N GLU A 90 6.59 -6.02 9.22
CA GLU A 90 7.87 -6.27 9.90
C GLU A 90 7.70 -7.11 11.16
N CYS A 91 6.64 -6.87 11.96
CA CYS A 91 6.33 -7.67 13.14
C CYS A 91 6.03 -9.13 12.74
N LEU A 92 5.09 -9.33 11.80
CA LEU A 92 4.75 -10.67 11.33
C LEU A 92 5.93 -11.41 10.70
N ALA A 93 6.79 -10.69 9.96
CA ALA A 93 7.98 -11.29 9.38
C ALA A 93 8.90 -11.89 10.45
N GLN A 94 9.07 -11.20 11.58
CA GLN A 94 9.87 -11.71 12.70
C GLN A 94 9.18 -12.88 13.40
N GLU A 95 7.88 -12.80 13.64
CA GLU A 95 7.10 -13.84 14.30
C GLU A 95 7.03 -15.13 13.47
N TRP A 96 6.91 -15.01 12.13
CA TRP A 96 6.60 -16.13 11.26
C TRP A 96 7.81 -16.72 10.53
N ALA A 97 8.97 -16.02 10.51
CA ALA A 97 10.20 -16.51 9.91
C ALA A 97 10.69 -17.86 10.49
N PRO A 98 10.63 -18.13 11.83
CA PRO A 98 11.01 -19.43 12.40
C PRO A 98 10.15 -20.60 11.87
N PHE A 99 9.01 -20.28 11.27
CA PHE A 99 8.09 -21.25 10.65
C PHE A 99 8.21 -21.29 9.12
N GLY A 100 9.25 -20.69 8.54
CA GLY A 100 9.44 -20.69 7.09
C GLY A 100 8.45 -19.87 6.28
N VAL A 101 7.71 -18.95 6.92
CA VAL A 101 6.76 -18.04 6.27
C VAL A 101 7.38 -16.66 6.10
N ARG A 102 7.36 -16.14 4.88
CA ARG A 102 7.88 -14.81 4.56
C ARG A 102 6.73 -13.80 4.46
N VAL A 103 6.96 -12.59 4.96
CA VAL A 103 5.98 -11.49 4.93
C VAL A 103 6.67 -10.24 4.40
N ASN A 104 6.17 -9.67 3.30
CA ASN A 104 6.74 -8.46 2.70
C ASN A 104 5.64 -7.48 2.31
N THR A 105 6.03 -6.24 2.08
CA THR A 105 5.15 -5.15 1.59
C THR A 105 5.56 -4.73 0.19
N VAL A 106 4.58 -4.54 -0.68
CA VAL A 106 4.72 -3.81 -1.94
C VAL A 106 4.05 -2.44 -1.73
N ALA A 107 4.75 -1.37 -2.10
CA ALA A 107 4.27 0.01 -2.01
C ALA A 107 4.15 0.61 -3.42
N PRO A 108 2.97 0.49 -4.07
CA PRO A 108 2.74 1.03 -5.39
C PRO A 108 2.70 2.55 -5.40
N GLY A 109 3.14 3.14 -6.51
CA GLY A 109 2.97 4.54 -6.84
C GLY A 109 1.59 4.86 -7.43
N SER A 110 1.57 5.62 -8.52
CA SER A 110 0.35 5.96 -9.26
C SER A 110 0.13 4.98 -10.41
N PHE A 111 -0.98 4.24 -10.37
CA PHE A 111 -1.38 3.23 -11.35
C PHE A 111 -2.84 3.48 -11.77
N PRO A 112 -3.13 4.54 -12.55
CA PRO A 112 -4.49 4.82 -13.00
C PRO A 112 -4.97 3.72 -13.96
N ASP A 113 -6.22 3.30 -13.77
CA ASP A 113 -6.87 2.35 -14.66
C ASP A 113 -7.61 3.15 -15.76
N PRO A 114 -7.20 3.03 -17.04
CA PRO A 114 -7.85 3.74 -18.13
C PRO A 114 -9.31 3.27 -18.36
N ASP A 115 -9.64 2.04 -17.95
CA ASP A 115 -10.99 1.51 -18.12
C ASP A 115 -11.97 2.05 -17.05
N GLN A 116 -11.45 2.65 -15.98
CA GLN A 116 -12.24 3.19 -14.86
C GLN A 116 -12.30 4.72 -14.83
N MET A 117 -11.80 5.41 -15.86
CA MET A 117 -11.83 6.86 -15.93
C MET A 117 -11.97 7.37 -17.36
N SER A 118 -12.32 8.66 -17.52
CA SER A 118 -12.36 9.28 -18.85
C SER A 118 -10.95 9.40 -19.44
N ALA A 119 -10.86 9.39 -20.77
CA ALA A 119 -9.59 9.59 -21.48
C ALA A 119 -8.91 10.93 -21.10
N GLU A 120 -9.69 11.98 -20.88
CA GLU A 120 -9.20 13.28 -20.43
C GLU A 120 -8.60 13.22 -19.02
N ALA A 121 -9.29 12.56 -18.08
CA ALA A 121 -8.79 12.36 -16.72
C ALA A 121 -7.51 11.52 -16.71
N TYR A 122 -7.45 10.48 -17.54
CA TYR A 122 -6.26 9.66 -17.71
C TYR A 122 -5.09 10.48 -18.24
N GLN A 123 -5.30 11.29 -19.31
CA GLN A 123 -4.26 12.13 -19.87
C GLN A 123 -3.76 13.18 -18.87
N THR A 124 -4.66 13.81 -18.13
CA THR A 124 -4.29 14.76 -17.07
C THR A 124 -3.39 14.10 -16.00
N ARG A 125 -3.67 12.85 -15.62
CA ARG A 125 -2.80 12.10 -14.72
C ARG A 125 -1.42 11.80 -15.32
N GLN A 126 -1.35 11.48 -16.62
CA GLN A 126 -0.07 11.27 -17.33
C GLN A 126 0.76 12.56 -17.38
N ASP A 127 0.14 13.70 -17.71
CA ASP A 127 0.81 15.00 -17.77
C ASP A 127 1.34 15.44 -16.39
N THR A 128 0.58 15.15 -15.35
CA THR A 128 1.00 15.37 -13.95
C THR A 128 2.18 14.46 -13.59
N ALA A 129 2.09 13.19 -13.94
CA ALA A 129 3.13 12.20 -13.68
C ALA A 129 4.45 12.55 -14.38
N ALA A 130 4.38 13.07 -15.62
CA ALA A 130 5.57 13.51 -16.35
C ALA A 130 6.38 14.59 -15.62
N LYS A 131 5.73 15.38 -14.76
CA LYS A 131 6.36 16.44 -13.95
C LYS A 131 6.79 15.96 -12.56
N GLN A 132 6.02 15.05 -11.98
CA GLN A 132 6.15 14.67 -10.57
C GLN A 132 6.89 13.36 -10.35
N ILE A 133 6.80 12.39 -11.26
CA ILE A 133 7.42 11.08 -11.13
C ILE A 133 8.77 11.09 -11.86
N PRO A 134 9.88 10.69 -11.24
CA PRO A 134 11.20 10.66 -11.91
C PRO A 134 11.25 9.87 -13.22
N LEU A 135 10.53 8.74 -13.33
CA LEU A 135 10.41 8.00 -14.59
C LEU A 135 9.49 8.66 -15.62
N GLY A 136 8.90 9.84 -15.33
CA GLY A 136 8.12 10.64 -16.25
C GLY A 136 6.78 10.05 -16.69
N ARG A 137 6.27 9.04 -16.01
CA ARG A 137 5.01 8.36 -16.35
C ARG A 137 4.34 7.76 -15.13
N THR A 138 3.03 7.47 -15.21
CA THR A 138 2.37 6.56 -14.29
C THR A 138 2.81 5.11 -14.55
N GLY A 139 2.62 4.24 -13.58
CA GLY A 139 2.86 2.81 -13.74
C GLY A 139 1.74 2.13 -14.53
N LYS A 140 2.06 0.96 -15.11
CA LYS A 140 1.08 0.05 -15.72
C LYS A 140 0.56 -0.91 -14.64
N LEU A 141 -0.73 -1.22 -14.64
CA LEU A 141 -1.40 -2.04 -13.63
C LEU A 141 -0.70 -3.38 -13.31
N LYS A 142 0.01 -3.95 -14.28
CA LYS A 142 0.74 -5.21 -14.11
C LYS A 142 2.09 -5.06 -13.37
N GLU A 143 2.68 -3.87 -13.31
CA GLU A 143 4.05 -3.70 -12.78
C GLU A 143 4.16 -4.07 -11.28
N PRO A 144 3.26 -3.67 -10.36
CA PRO A 144 3.32 -4.15 -8.98
C PRO A 144 3.03 -5.66 -8.86
N GLY A 145 2.24 -6.22 -9.80
CA GLY A 145 1.99 -7.67 -9.86
C GLY A 145 3.25 -8.47 -10.18
N TYR A 146 4.13 -7.98 -11.05
CA TYR A 146 5.41 -8.65 -11.35
C TYR A 146 6.31 -8.76 -10.12
N LEU A 147 6.39 -7.72 -9.31
CA LEU A 147 7.11 -7.78 -8.04
C LEU A 147 6.44 -8.76 -7.06
N SER A 148 5.12 -8.76 -6.99
CA SER A 148 4.37 -9.69 -6.12
C SER A 148 4.62 -11.15 -6.51
N VAL A 149 4.66 -11.46 -7.81
CA VAL A 149 5.02 -12.80 -8.31
C VAL A 149 6.46 -13.16 -7.93
N PHE A 150 7.41 -12.25 -8.10
CA PHE A 150 8.79 -12.46 -7.67
C PHE A 150 8.87 -12.74 -6.16
N LEU A 151 8.24 -11.91 -5.33
CA LEU A 151 8.25 -12.07 -3.87
C LEU A 151 7.57 -13.38 -3.42
N ALA A 152 6.56 -13.86 -4.15
CA ALA A 152 5.91 -15.13 -3.88
C ALA A 152 6.74 -16.35 -4.31
N SER A 153 7.72 -16.18 -5.19
CA SER A 153 8.52 -17.25 -5.77
C SER A 153 9.68 -17.70 -4.89
N PRO A 154 10.29 -18.86 -5.17
CA PRO A 154 11.52 -19.31 -4.51
C PRO A 154 12.72 -18.38 -4.72
N ALA A 155 12.73 -17.55 -5.77
CA ALA A 155 13.81 -16.58 -6.02
C ALA A 155 13.90 -15.52 -4.90
N ALA A 156 12.83 -15.31 -4.13
CA ALA A 156 12.78 -14.42 -2.97
C ALA A 156 12.92 -15.15 -1.63
N ALA A 157 13.50 -16.35 -1.60
CA ALA A 157 13.54 -17.20 -0.39
C ALA A 157 14.24 -16.54 0.81
N TYR A 158 15.15 -15.60 0.57
CA TYR A 158 15.88 -14.86 1.63
C TYR A 158 15.38 -13.45 1.85
N ILE A 159 14.15 -13.15 1.40
CA ILE A 159 13.54 -11.82 1.49
C ILE A 159 12.29 -11.87 2.39
N THR A 160 12.35 -11.24 3.56
CA THR A 160 11.23 -11.09 4.48
C THR A 160 11.34 -9.79 5.27
N GLY A 161 10.22 -9.22 5.70
CA GLY A 161 10.14 -7.97 6.47
C GLY A 161 10.43 -6.71 5.66
N GLN A 162 10.52 -6.78 4.33
CA GLN A 162 10.93 -5.65 3.50
C GLN A 162 9.73 -4.95 2.87
N THR A 163 9.88 -3.64 2.69
CA THR A 163 8.97 -2.83 1.88
C THR A 163 9.62 -2.44 0.57
N TRP A 164 8.97 -2.76 -0.54
CA TRP A 164 9.45 -2.55 -1.89
C TRP A 164 8.59 -1.53 -2.61
N ALA A 165 9.16 -0.36 -2.91
CA ALA A 165 8.48 0.65 -3.71
C ALA A 165 8.46 0.27 -5.20
N VAL A 166 7.28 0.37 -5.83
CA VAL A 166 7.08 0.29 -7.28
C VAL A 166 6.37 1.57 -7.67
N ASP A 167 7.08 2.67 -7.77
CA ASP A 167 6.50 4.01 -7.75
C ASP A 167 7.14 5.00 -8.73
N GLY A 168 8.05 4.52 -9.59
CA GLY A 168 8.76 5.36 -10.55
C GLY A 168 9.71 6.37 -9.91
N GLY A 169 10.02 6.21 -8.62
CA GLY A 169 10.90 7.07 -7.85
C GLY A 169 10.20 8.25 -7.16
N ILE A 170 8.86 8.30 -7.14
CA ILE A 170 8.16 9.44 -6.53
C ILE A 170 8.39 9.55 -5.03
N SER A 171 8.57 8.44 -4.31
CA SER A 171 8.82 8.44 -2.86
C SER A 171 10.16 9.05 -2.46
N ILE A 172 11.15 9.02 -3.34
CA ILE A 172 12.51 9.55 -3.10
C ILE A 172 12.75 10.91 -3.75
N LYS A 173 11.77 11.43 -4.51
CA LYS A 173 11.89 12.76 -5.11
C LYS A 173 11.82 13.83 -4.02
N HIS A 174 12.86 14.65 -3.92
CA HIS A 174 12.84 15.84 -3.10
C HIS A 174 11.93 16.93 -3.72
N PRO A 175 11.33 17.79 -2.88
CA PRO A 175 10.54 18.93 -3.34
C PRO A 175 11.34 19.86 -4.25
#